data_c3c93f682f3927a97d1a73699dcf3cd2
#
_entry.id   c3c93f682f3927a97d1a73699dcf3cd2
#
_cell.length_a   1.000
_cell.length_b   1.000
_cell.length_c   1.000
_cell.angle_alpha   90.00
_cell.angle_beta   90.00
_cell.angle_gamma   90.00
#
_symmetry.space_group_name_H-M   'P 1'
#
loop_
_entity.id
_entity.type
_entity.pdbx_description
1 polymer ?
#
loop_
_entity_poly.entity_id
_entity_poly.type
_entity_poly.pdbx_seq_one_letter_code
_entity_poly.pdbx_strand_id
1 'polypeptide(L)'
;MKIISLDQVEKQKVNMEGAEKAWKQMPLSSKDGAPVYSYRVFTVEPGGFTPYHQHPYEHMNFVIEGEGALVNENGEETPLKAGDFALVNPDEKHQYRNKGDKPFKMICGVPKQFE
;
A
#
# COMPACT_ATOMS: atom_id res chain seq x y z
N MET A 1 15.49 5.52 -19.16
CA MET A 1 15.50 5.66 -17.68
C MET A 1 14.49 6.70 -17.25
N LYS A 2 13.86 6.50 -16.10
CA LYS A 2 12.94 7.49 -15.50
C LYS A 2 13.35 7.74 -14.05
N ILE A 3 13.40 9.00 -13.65
CA ILE A 3 13.65 9.42 -12.27
C ILE A 3 12.52 10.39 -11.92
N ILE A 4 11.84 10.13 -10.82
CA ILE A 4 10.73 10.95 -10.37
C ILE A 4 10.70 11.01 -8.84
N SER A 5 10.42 12.19 -8.29
CA SER A 5 10.18 12.35 -6.85
C SER A 5 8.72 12.05 -6.51
N LEU A 6 8.48 11.46 -5.37
CA LEU A 6 7.13 11.11 -4.95
C LEU A 6 6.19 12.33 -4.89
N ASP A 7 6.71 13.49 -4.48
CA ASP A 7 5.92 14.73 -4.41
C ASP A 7 5.48 15.27 -5.79
N GLN A 8 6.07 14.74 -6.87
CA GLN A 8 5.67 15.08 -8.24
C GLN A 8 4.58 14.15 -8.80
N VAL A 9 4.25 13.09 -8.06
CA VAL A 9 3.27 12.09 -8.51
C VAL A 9 1.89 12.43 -7.97
N GLU A 10 0.89 12.44 -8.87
CA GLU A 10 -0.48 12.71 -8.49
C GLU A 10 -0.96 11.75 -7.40
N LYS A 11 -1.58 12.31 -6.36
CA LYS A 11 -2.16 11.58 -5.25
C LYS A 11 -3.65 11.39 -5.50
N GLN A 12 -4.09 10.15 -5.64
CA GLN A 12 -5.47 9.80 -5.93
C GLN A 12 -6.12 9.12 -4.74
N LYS A 13 -7.36 9.50 -4.44
CA LYS A 13 -8.12 8.85 -3.38
C LYS A 13 -8.43 7.41 -3.77
N VAL A 14 -8.26 6.49 -2.83
CA VAL A 14 -8.65 5.10 -3.02
C VAL A 14 -10.17 5.02 -2.89
N ASN A 15 -10.86 4.78 -4.02
CA ASN A 15 -12.33 4.75 -4.09
C ASN A 15 -12.91 3.34 -3.98
N MET A 16 -12.16 2.39 -3.47
CA MET A 16 -12.66 1.03 -3.27
C MET A 16 -13.57 0.99 -2.05
N GLU A 17 -14.64 0.20 -2.15
CA GLU A 17 -15.51 -0.06 -1.01
C GLU A 17 -14.67 -0.65 0.14
N GLY A 18 -14.88 -0.13 1.35
CA GLY A 18 -14.14 -0.57 2.53
C GLY A 18 -12.84 0.18 2.77
N ALA A 19 -12.46 1.12 1.90
CA ALA A 19 -11.33 2.01 2.13
C ALA A 19 -11.81 3.32 2.75
N GLU A 20 -11.02 3.87 3.68
CA GLU A 20 -11.30 5.14 4.32
C GLU A 20 -10.00 5.91 4.50
N LYS A 21 -9.99 7.19 4.10
CA LYS A 21 -8.83 8.07 4.25
C LYS A 21 -7.53 7.48 3.71
N ALA A 22 -7.61 6.79 2.59
CA ALA A 22 -6.47 6.15 1.93
C ALA A 22 -6.25 6.77 0.55
N TRP A 23 -4.97 6.95 0.21
CA TRP A 23 -4.53 7.57 -1.04
C TRP A 23 -3.52 6.70 -1.73
N LYS A 24 -3.46 6.81 -3.06
CA LYS A 24 -2.54 6.04 -3.90
C LYS A 24 -1.77 6.96 -4.85
N GLN A 25 -0.48 6.67 -5.01
CA GLN A 25 0.39 7.30 -5.99
C GLN A 25 1.07 6.19 -6.80
N MET A 26 1.29 6.43 -8.09
CA MET A 26 1.90 5.47 -9.02
C MET A 26 3.19 6.05 -9.58
N PRO A 27 4.31 6.02 -8.82
CA PRO A 27 5.56 6.61 -9.31
C PRO A 27 6.18 5.86 -10.50
N LEU A 28 6.10 4.54 -10.50
CA LEU A 28 6.63 3.70 -11.58
C LEU A 28 5.61 2.61 -11.92
N SER A 29 5.24 2.54 -13.19
CA SER A 29 4.21 1.61 -13.63
C SER A 29 4.42 1.17 -15.08
N SER A 30 3.52 0.35 -15.58
CA SER A 30 3.51 -0.07 -16.98
C SER A 30 3.40 1.12 -17.94
N LYS A 31 2.78 2.22 -17.51
CA LYS A 31 2.70 3.45 -18.32
C LYS A 31 4.07 4.07 -18.58
N ASP A 32 5.03 3.76 -17.75
CA ASP A 32 6.42 4.22 -17.89
C ASP A 32 7.28 3.22 -18.67
N GLY A 33 6.69 2.12 -19.11
CA GLY A 33 7.39 1.05 -19.81
C GLY A 33 7.99 -0.02 -18.89
N ALA A 34 7.60 -0.06 -17.61
CA ALA A 34 8.06 -1.10 -16.69
C ALA A 34 7.62 -2.49 -17.21
N PRO A 35 8.57 -3.42 -17.46
CA PRO A 35 8.22 -4.67 -18.13
C PRO A 35 7.55 -5.71 -17.23
N VAL A 36 7.81 -5.68 -15.92
CA VAL A 36 7.34 -6.74 -15.01
C VAL A 36 6.66 -6.20 -13.77
N TYR A 37 7.27 -5.24 -13.08
CA TYR A 37 6.78 -4.76 -11.79
C TYR A 37 6.30 -3.31 -11.85
N SER A 38 5.41 -2.97 -10.94
CA SER A 38 4.97 -1.60 -10.68
C SER A 38 5.15 -1.29 -9.20
N TYR A 39 5.46 -0.02 -8.90
CA TYR A 39 5.48 0.49 -7.53
C TYR A 39 4.31 1.42 -7.32
N ARG A 40 3.55 1.14 -6.27
CA ARG A 40 2.51 2.04 -5.78
C ARG A 40 2.92 2.54 -4.41
N VAL A 41 2.53 3.75 -4.07
CA VAL A 41 2.71 4.27 -2.73
C VAL A 41 1.33 4.55 -2.16
N PHE A 42 1.00 3.90 -1.05
CA PHE A 42 -0.24 4.15 -0.33
C PHE A 42 0.03 5.03 0.87
N THR A 43 -0.82 6.02 1.07
CA THR A 43 -0.83 6.86 2.26
C THR A 43 -2.16 6.65 2.95
N VAL A 44 -2.10 6.22 4.21
CA VAL A 44 -3.29 6.05 5.04
C VAL A 44 -3.24 7.10 6.14
N GLU A 45 -4.21 8.02 6.13
CA GLU A 45 -4.28 9.08 7.13
C GLU A 45 -4.73 8.54 8.49
N PRO A 46 -4.52 9.28 9.59
CA PRO A 46 -4.98 8.84 10.91
C PRO A 46 -6.47 8.47 10.91
N GLY A 47 -6.77 7.31 11.45
CA GLY A 47 -8.12 6.75 11.48
C GLY A 47 -8.54 6.05 10.19
N GLY A 48 -7.68 6.05 9.17
CA GLY A 48 -7.96 5.42 7.89
C GLY A 48 -7.59 3.95 7.81
N PHE A 49 -8.00 3.33 6.73
CA PHE A 49 -7.71 1.91 6.47
C PHE A 49 -7.93 1.58 4.99
N THR A 50 -7.27 0.51 4.54
CA THR A 50 -7.49 -0.08 3.21
C THR A 50 -8.61 -1.11 3.28
N PRO A 51 -9.14 -1.59 2.12
CA PRO A 51 -10.15 -2.65 2.16
C PRO A 51 -9.63 -3.90 2.86
N TYR A 52 -10.52 -4.55 3.62
CA TYR A 52 -10.21 -5.85 4.22
C TYR A 52 -10.60 -6.93 3.20
N HIS A 53 -9.63 -7.38 2.41
CA HIS A 53 -9.86 -8.20 1.23
C HIS A 53 -8.72 -9.20 0.97
N GLN A 54 -8.93 -10.06 0.00
CA GLN A 54 -7.91 -10.96 -0.54
C GLN A 54 -7.90 -10.86 -2.07
N HIS A 55 -6.77 -11.22 -2.67
CA HIS A 55 -6.62 -11.22 -4.11
C HIS A 55 -5.59 -12.29 -4.53
N PRO A 56 -5.62 -12.76 -5.80
CA PRO A 56 -4.79 -13.87 -6.24
C PRO A 56 -3.34 -13.50 -6.59
N TYR A 57 -2.82 -12.45 -5.99
CA TYR A 57 -1.42 -12.01 -6.18
C TYR A 57 -0.87 -11.50 -4.86
N GLU A 58 0.46 -11.55 -4.75
CA GLU A 58 1.16 -11.09 -3.54
C GLU A 58 1.37 -9.58 -3.54
N HIS A 59 1.45 -9.02 -2.34
CA HIS A 59 1.97 -7.68 -2.08
C HIS A 59 3.32 -7.78 -1.40
N MET A 60 4.27 -7.00 -1.87
CA MET A 60 5.55 -6.80 -1.18
C MET A 60 5.60 -5.34 -0.76
N ASN A 61 5.53 -5.10 0.53
CA ASN A 61 5.39 -3.76 1.09
C ASN A 61 6.60 -3.35 1.91
N PHE A 62 6.92 -2.06 1.85
CA PHE A 62 7.95 -1.46 2.68
C PHE A 62 7.39 -0.16 3.27
N VAL A 63 7.40 -0.07 4.60
CA VAL A 63 6.91 1.13 5.30
C VAL A 63 7.97 2.21 5.24
N ILE A 64 7.63 3.35 4.64
CA ILE A 64 8.57 4.47 4.48
C ILE A 64 8.33 5.59 5.49
N GLU A 65 7.14 5.67 6.09
CA GLU A 65 6.81 6.75 7.02
C GLU A 65 5.69 6.32 7.96
N GLY A 66 5.79 6.71 9.21
CA GLY A 66 4.74 6.54 10.21
C GLY A 66 4.63 5.14 10.77
N GLU A 67 3.53 4.90 11.46
CA GLU A 67 3.19 3.63 12.10
C GLU A 67 1.79 3.21 11.70
N GLY A 68 1.59 1.90 11.53
CA GLY A 68 0.30 1.33 11.18
C GLY A 68 0.18 -0.08 11.70
N ALA A 69 -0.82 -0.79 11.22
CA ALA A 69 -1.02 -2.19 11.55
C ALA A 69 -1.47 -2.98 10.33
N LEU A 70 -0.98 -4.21 10.22
CA LEU A 70 -1.44 -5.17 9.23
C LEU A 70 -2.36 -6.17 9.93
N VAL A 71 -3.59 -6.27 9.44
CA VAL A 71 -4.62 -7.16 9.98
C VAL A 71 -4.68 -8.41 9.12
N ASN A 72 -4.60 -9.58 9.74
CA ASN A 72 -4.68 -10.86 9.02
C ASN A 72 -6.12 -11.38 8.94
N GLU A 73 -6.30 -12.56 8.36
CA GLU A 73 -7.63 -13.17 8.15
C GLU A 73 -8.37 -13.52 9.45
N ASN A 74 -7.65 -13.64 10.56
CA ASN A 74 -8.23 -13.91 11.88
C ASN A 74 -8.57 -12.62 12.64
N GLY A 75 -8.35 -11.46 12.01
CA GLY A 75 -8.57 -10.17 12.66
C GLY A 75 -7.45 -9.75 13.60
N GLU A 76 -6.34 -10.48 13.61
CA GLU A 76 -5.19 -10.16 14.44
C GLU A 76 -4.37 -9.04 13.81
N GLU A 77 -3.94 -8.09 14.62
CA GLU A 77 -3.17 -6.93 14.17
C GLU A 77 -1.69 -7.09 14.52
N THR A 78 -0.82 -6.85 13.54
CA THR A 78 0.61 -6.77 13.77
C THR A 78 1.04 -5.33 13.52
N PRO A 79 1.66 -4.66 14.49
CA PRO A 79 2.11 -3.28 14.30
C PRO A 79 3.28 -3.22 13.31
N LEU A 80 3.27 -2.15 12.50
CA LEU A 80 4.31 -1.84 11.53
C LEU A 80 4.81 -0.42 11.77
N LYS A 81 6.09 -0.22 11.52
CA LYS A 81 6.72 1.11 11.59
C LYS A 81 7.66 1.32 10.40
N ALA A 82 8.09 2.54 10.20
CA ALA A 82 9.05 2.87 9.14
C ALA A 82 10.27 1.95 9.21
N GLY A 83 10.63 1.38 8.07
CA GLY A 83 11.72 0.40 7.95
C GLY A 83 11.27 -1.05 7.94
N ASP A 84 10.01 -1.34 8.27
CA ASP A 84 9.48 -2.71 8.24
C ASP A 84 9.09 -3.13 6.83
N PHE A 85 9.31 -4.42 6.54
CA PHE A 85 8.87 -5.08 5.32
C PHE A 85 7.73 -6.03 5.64
N ALA A 86 6.77 -6.14 4.73
CA ALA A 86 5.67 -7.08 4.85
C ALA A 86 5.45 -7.82 3.54
N LEU A 87 5.17 -9.11 3.63
CA LEU A 87 4.74 -9.93 2.50
C LEU A 87 3.34 -10.43 2.78
N VAL A 88 2.42 -10.12 1.89
CA VAL A 88 1.08 -10.69 1.88
C VAL A 88 1.03 -11.65 0.71
N ASN A 89 0.87 -12.93 0.98
CA ASN A 89 0.85 -13.98 -0.05
C ASN A 89 -0.50 -13.98 -0.80
N PRO A 90 -0.54 -14.60 -2.00
CA PRO A 90 -1.80 -14.73 -2.73
C PRO A 90 -2.90 -15.34 -1.84
N ASP A 91 -4.09 -14.76 -1.95
CA ASP A 91 -5.31 -15.21 -1.26
C ASP A 91 -5.30 -15.08 0.27
N GLU A 92 -4.29 -14.43 0.83
CA GLU A 92 -4.32 -14.07 2.25
C GLU A 92 -5.18 -12.82 2.45
N LYS A 93 -6.22 -12.94 3.26
CA LYS A 93 -7.08 -11.80 3.60
C LYS A 93 -6.34 -10.84 4.53
N HIS A 94 -6.34 -9.56 4.16
CA HIS A 94 -5.53 -8.56 4.86
C HIS A 94 -6.14 -7.17 4.78
N GLN A 95 -5.71 -6.30 5.70
CA GLN A 95 -6.06 -4.89 5.72
C GLN A 95 -4.93 -4.11 6.38
N TYR A 96 -4.63 -2.93 5.86
CA TYR A 96 -3.74 -1.98 6.53
C TYR A 96 -4.58 -0.92 7.24
N ARG A 97 -4.19 -0.58 8.45
CA ARG A 97 -4.89 0.42 9.29
C ARG A 97 -3.90 1.41 9.86
N ASN A 98 -4.34 2.66 10.00
CA ASN A 98 -3.57 3.68 10.70
C ASN A 98 -4.32 4.05 11.99
N LYS A 99 -3.79 3.58 13.13
CA LYS A 99 -4.32 3.87 14.46
C LYS A 99 -3.54 4.98 15.17
N GLY A 100 -2.55 5.54 14.49
CA GLY A 100 -1.72 6.61 15.04
C GLY A 100 -2.29 8.00 14.76
N ASP A 101 -1.45 9.00 14.97
CA ASP A 101 -1.81 10.41 14.79
C ASP A 101 -1.06 11.07 13.62
N LYS A 102 -0.30 10.32 12.87
CA LYS A 102 0.48 10.77 11.69
C LYS A 102 0.20 9.89 10.49
N PRO A 103 0.45 10.39 9.26
CA PRO A 103 0.28 9.55 8.07
C PRO A 103 1.15 8.30 8.11
N PHE A 104 0.58 7.20 7.61
CA PHE A 104 1.27 5.92 7.45
C PHE A 104 1.44 5.69 5.95
N LYS A 105 2.71 5.61 5.50
CA LYS A 105 3.03 5.44 4.08
C LYS A 105 3.81 4.17 3.84
N MET A 106 3.43 3.47 2.78
CA MET A 106 4.13 2.26 2.37
C MET A 106 4.25 2.17 0.86
N ILE A 107 5.38 1.65 0.42
CA ILE A 107 5.59 1.25 -0.98
C ILE A 107 4.99 -0.14 -1.15
N CYS A 108 4.28 -0.37 -2.23
CA CYS A 108 3.72 -1.65 -2.58
C CYS A 108 4.19 -2.06 -3.97
N GLY A 109 5.02 -3.10 -4.04
CA GLY A 109 5.44 -3.70 -5.29
C GLY A 109 4.46 -4.78 -5.73
N VAL A 110 4.03 -4.73 -6.98
CA VAL A 110 3.13 -5.73 -7.56
C VAL A 110 3.52 -6.02 -9.00
N PRO A 111 3.15 -7.20 -9.54
CA PRO A 111 3.23 -7.41 -10.99
C PRO A 111 2.37 -6.36 -11.71
N LYS A 112 2.85 -5.88 -12.85
CA LYS A 112 2.20 -4.75 -13.56
C LYS A 112 0.74 -4.97 -13.91
N GLN A 113 0.33 -6.22 -14.14
CA GLN A 113 -1.06 -6.53 -14.48
C GLN A 113 -2.04 -6.32 -13.33
N PHE A 114 -1.53 -6.10 -12.12
CA PHE A 114 -2.35 -5.89 -10.92
C PHE A 114 -2.20 -4.48 -10.35
N GLU A 115 -1.61 -3.59 -11.10
CA GLU A 115 -1.47 -2.21 -10.66
C GLU A 115 -2.84 -1.47 -10.74
#